data_3555aa76103de243a9c52d75ee92424e
#
_entry.id   3555aa76103de243a9c52d75ee92424e
#
_cell.length_a   1.000
_cell.length_b   1.000
_cell.length_c   1.000
_cell.angle_alpha   90.00
_cell.angle_beta   90.00
_cell.angle_gamma   90.00
#
_symmetry.space_group_name_H-M   'P 1'
#
loop_
_entity.id
_entity.type
_entity.pdbx_description
1 polymer ?
#
loop_
_entity_poly.entity_id
_entity_poly.type
_entity_poly.pdbx_seq_one_letter_code
_entity_poly.pdbx_strand_id
1 'polypeptide(L)'
;MAGKRKKGEGTVRLRKDGRWEGRVVVGYDEAGNPKTKNVLAKTKKECIAKLEALKSTCQVVGPVQVRSDMLVRDWLDYWYQNYSKPRLRPSTQLNYESWIYHHLIPGVGEIPLNQLTQAELQQFFRRMKESGRKANVERRGPGMADRSVRSCHAVCQMALDKAVEEKLIHYNPAVGCKLPPMKGKEMKILTQEEIQRFLIQAKAEGMYELFLLELTTGMRRGELLALRWDDLDFATGKLRIDKQVYPVGGKLIISEPKTKAANRTIILPPAMVELLVEYKKGVFSDLMFPSRTKPEQPIDPGYVRKRLQVILERAECKRVRFHDLRHTFATLSLENGMDVKTLSTIIGHVSSATTLNTYTHITDEMRRKAALSIDQGIAKAEVEPKPEQTDELLKQDFVPVEPPRRRPGTGCVSQLREHLWEGRYSPVWPDGKKHSRNVYAKTREECEEKLKVLILEMKAEIAALRSGASREYPDGVSPKKKAIAAYLREHPGVSSKSMIARELQVDRSTVHRYYDEIRAEFQRRV
;
A
#
# COMPACT_ATOMS: atom_id res chain seq x y z
N MET A 1 14.33 58.18 -4.18
CA MET A 1 13.16 57.44 -4.66
C MET A 1 12.46 56.79 -3.46
N ALA A 2 11.21 57.18 -3.17
CA ALA A 2 10.48 56.60 -2.04
C ALA A 2 10.02 55.16 -2.40
N GLY A 3 10.48 54.16 -1.65
CA GLY A 3 10.13 52.76 -1.87
C GLY A 3 8.62 52.52 -1.78
N LYS A 4 8.04 51.75 -2.71
CA LYS A 4 6.65 51.29 -2.66
C LYS A 4 6.41 50.49 -1.36
N ARG A 5 5.50 50.96 -0.49
CA ARG A 5 5.08 50.27 0.74
C ARG A 5 4.34 48.99 0.41
N LYS A 6 4.45 48.01 1.29
CA LYS A 6 3.76 46.71 1.17
C LYS A 6 2.23 46.89 1.30
N LYS A 7 1.47 46.06 0.58
CA LYS A 7 0.01 46.04 0.59
C LYS A 7 -0.47 45.73 2.05
N GLY A 8 -1.26 46.62 2.68
CA GLY A 8 -1.72 46.48 4.07
C GLY A 8 -1.06 47.41 5.08
N GLU A 9 0.00 48.14 4.72
CA GLU A 9 0.69 49.07 5.67
C GLU A 9 -0.06 50.35 6.00
N GLY A 10 -1.18 50.64 5.29
CA GLY A 10 -1.89 51.89 5.38
C GLY A 10 -1.14 53.05 4.72
N THR A 11 -1.78 54.23 4.60
CA THR A 11 -1.19 55.40 4.02
C THR A 11 -1.04 56.52 5.03
N VAL A 12 0.08 57.21 5.00
CA VAL A 12 0.32 58.40 5.84
C VAL A 12 0.67 59.56 4.92
N ARG A 13 -0.10 60.66 4.99
CA ARG A 13 0.07 61.85 4.15
C ARG A 13 -0.06 63.12 4.98
N LEU A 14 0.60 64.18 4.55
CA LEU A 14 0.42 65.52 5.08
C LEU A 14 -0.79 66.16 4.38
N ARG A 15 -1.72 66.70 5.18
CA ARG A 15 -2.90 67.43 4.72
C ARG A 15 -2.54 68.92 4.45
N LYS A 16 -3.38 69.58 3.71
CA LYS A 16 -3.23 71.01 3.44
C LYS A 16 -3.35 71.89 4.67
N ASP A 17 -3.99 71.38 5.73
CA ASP A 17 -4.15 72.02 7.04
C ASP A 17 -2.93 71.83 7.98
N GLY A 18 -1.82 71.28 7.47
CA GLY A 18 -0.58 71.09 8.24
C GLY A 18 -0.56 69.85 9.16
N ARG A 19 -1.66 69.07 9.23
CA ARG A 19 -1.74 67.87 10.06
C ARG A 19 -1.42 66.62 9.25
N TRP A 20 -0.85 65.59 9.87
CA TRP A 20 -0.61 64.30 9.29
C TRP A 20 -1.84 63.42 9.44
N GLU A 21 -2.27 62.79 8.34
CA GLU A 21 -3.37 61.85 8.30
C GLU A 21 -2.81 60.43 7.98
N GLY A 22 -3.11 59.48 8.88
CA GLY A 22 -2.91 58.05 8.67
C GLY A 22 -4.26 57.42 8.30
N ARG A 23 -4.29 56.60 7.27
CA ARG A 23 -5.49 55.87 6.82
C ARG A 23 -5.21 54.40 6.72
N VAL A 24 -6.07 53.55 7.29
CA VAL A 24 -6.03 52.11 7.20
C VAL A 24 -7.38 51.57 6.75
N VAL A 25 -7.39 50.55 5.91
CA VAL A 25 -8.59 49.83 5.50
C VAL A 25 -8.94 48.88 6.64
N VAL A 26 -10.14 48.99 7.19
CA VAL A 26 -10.63 48.18 8.32
C VAL A 26 -11.71 47.19 7.92
N GLY A 27 -12.09 47.13 6.66
CA GLY A 27 -13.07 46.20 6.07
C GLY A 27 -13.55 46.67 4.72
N TYR A 28 -14.56 45.99 4.21
CA TYR A 28 -15.23 46.31 2.94
C TYR A 28 -16.74 46.39 3.19
N ASP A 29 -17.48 47.19 2.42
CA ASP A 29 -18.94 47.20 2.47
C ASP A 29 -19.53 46.08 1.62
N GLU A 30 -20.87 45.94 1.60
CA GLU A 30 -21.58 44.90 0.85
C GLU A 30 -21.36 45.01 -0.68
N ALA A 31 -20.94 46.14 -1.16
CA ALA A 31 -20.62 46.45 -2.57
C ALA A 31 -19.11 46.23 -2.88
N GLY A 32 -18.31 45.80 -1.90
CA GLY A 32 -16.87 45.52 -2.09
C GLY A 32 -15.97 46.77 -1.98
N ASN A 33 -16.49 47.94 -1.56
CA ASN A 33 -15.69 49.14 -1.37
C ASN A 33 -14.99 49.16 0.00
N PRO A 34 -13.71 49.60 0.05
CA PRO A 34 -12.95 49.59 1.30
C PRO A 34 -13.48 50.58 2.34
N LYS A 35 -13.92 50.11 3.47
CA LYS A 35 -14.18 50.92 4.69
C LYS A 35 -12.85 51.29 5.31
N THR A 36 -12.58 52.59 5.45
CA THR A 36 -11.33 53.10 6.04
C THR A 36 -11.57 53.85 7.32
N LYS A 37 -10.64 53.70 8.28
CA LYS A 37 -10.54 54.59 9.46
C LYS A 37 -9.29 55.44 9.34
N ASN A 38 -9.40 56.69 9.81
CA ASN A 38 -8.35 57.68 9.74
C ASN A 38 -7.91 58.08 11.15
N VAL A 39 -6.64 58.41 11.33
CA VAL A 39 -6.07 59.06 12.48
C VAL A 39 -5.42 60.37 12.08
N LEU A 40 -5.49 61.39 12.92
CA LEU A 40 -4.87 62.68 12.71
C LEU A 40 -3.87 62.98 13.82
N ALA A 41 -2.74 63.60 13.44
CA ALA A 41 -1.69 63.98 14.41
C ALA A 41 -0.95 65.24 13.88
N LYS A 42 -0.33 65.99 14.84
CA LYS A 42 0.47 67.16 14.51
C LYS A 42 1.82 66.81 13.88
N THR A 43 2.38 65.64 14.22
CA THR A 43 3.67 65.16 13.70
C THR A 43 3.51 63.83 12.99
N LYS A 44 4.43 63.56 12.01
CA LYS A 44 4.47 62.28 11.27
C LYS A 44 4.69 61.09 12.20
N LYS A 45 5.57 61.22 13.22
CA LYS A 45 5.89 60.18 14.15
C LYS A 45 4.70 59.77 15.02
N GLU A 46 3.97 60.77 15.53
CA GLU A 46 2.74 60.56 16.29
C GLU A 46 1.62 59.95 15.41
N CYS A 47 1.53 60.34 14.16
CA CYS A 47 0.55 59.78 13.22
C CYS A 47 0.84 58.29 12.93
N ILE A 48 2.09 57.90 12.77
CA ILE A 48 2.49 56.49 12.60
C ILE A 48 2.15 55.70 13.86
N ALA A 49 2.50 56.19 15.06
CA ALA A 49 2.19 55.51 16.33
C ALA A 49 0.68 55.34 16.53
N LYS A 50 -0.13 56.37 16.29
CA LYS A 50 -1.59 56.26 16.31
C LYS A 50 -2.16 55.31 15.27
N LEU A 51 -1.54 55.26 14.07
CA LEU A 51 -1.96 54.33 13.03
C LEU A 51 -1.63 52.87 13.39
N GLU A 52 -0.51 52.61 14.02
CA GLU A 52 -0.16 51.30 14.54
C GLU A 52 -1.05 50.85 15.70
N ALA A 53 -1.36 51.74 16.63
CA ALA A 53 -2.33 51.50 17.69
C ALA A 53 -3.74 51.23 17.12
N LEU A 54 -4.15 51.98 16.09
CA LEU A 54 -5.41 51.74 15.40
C LEU A 54 -5.40 50.38 14.66
N LYS A 55 -4.29 49.97 14.06
CA LYS A 55 -4.14 48.67 13.45
C LYS A 55 -4.26 47.54 14.45
N SER A 56 -3.58 47.63 15.60
CA SER A 56 -3.66 46.61 16.66
C SER A 56 -5.08 46.50 17.23
N THR A 57 -5.80 47.61 17.35
CA THR A 57 -7.19 47.64 17.79
C THR A 57 -8.16 47.14 16.71
N CYS A 58 -7.83 47.34 15.41
CA CYS A 58 -8.67 46.94 14.28
C CYS A 58 -8.31 45.56 13.71
N GLN A 59 -7.25 44.87 14.17
CA GLN A 59 -6.95 43.48 13.81
C GLN A 59 -8.03 42.49 14.29
N VAL A 60 -9.06 42.96 15.00
CA VAL A 60 -10.21 42.17 15.43
C VAL A 60 -11.36 42.15 14.40
N VAL A 61 -11.30 42.95 13.34
CA VAL A 61 -12.33 42.91 12.29
C VAL A 61 -11.74 42.33 11.03
N GLY A 62 -11.76 41.01 10.98
CA GLY A 62 -11.47 40.24 9.74
C GLY A 62 -12.46 40.62 8.64
N PRO A 63 -12.04 40.47 7.37
CA PRO A 63 -12.92 40.71 6.24
C PRO A 63 -14.02 39.65 6.21
N VAL A 64 -15.23 40.11 5.88
CA VAL A 64 -16.39 39.27 5.56
C VAL A 64 -16.55 38.05 6.46
N GLN A 65 -17.56 38.08 7.33
CA GLN A 65 -18.04 36.86 7.96
C GLN A 65 -18.27 35.83 6.85
N VAL A 66 -17.30 34.97 6.61
CA VAL A 66 -17.56 33.75 5.92
C VAL A 66 -18.54 32.99 6.83
N ARG A 67 -19.81 32.96 6.44
CA ARG A 67 -20.80 32.07 7.02
C ARG A 67 -20.37 30.64 6.72
N SER A 68 -19.42 30.10 7.42
CA SER A 68 -19.24 28.67 7.40
C SER A 68 -19.62 28.12 8.76
N ASP A 69 -20.92 27.90 8.93
CA ASP A 69 -21.42 26.91 9.89
C ASP A 69 -21.01 25.49 9.45
N MET A 70 -20.22 25.43 8.35
CA MET A 70 -19.68 24.20 7.78
C MET A 70 -18.74 23.54 8.77
N LEU A 71 -19.01 22.28 9.06
CA LEU A 71 -18.14 21.48 9.91
C LEU A 71 -16.89 21.02 9.15
N VAL A 72 -15.82 20.75 9.87
CA VAL A 72 -14.58 20.21 9.28
C VAL A 72 -14.86 18.94 8.49
N ARG A 73 -15.77 18.06 8.94
CA ARG A 73 -16.14 16.83 8.23
C ARG A 73 -16.73 17.12 6.84
N ASP A 74 -17.61 18.11 6.75
CA ASP A 74 -18.32 18.45 5.51
C ASP A 74 -17.35 19.07 4.50
N TRP A 75 -16.42 19.93 4.98
CA TRP A 75 -15.35 20.47 4.16
C TRP A 75 -14.38 19.40 3.69
N LEU A 76 -13.93 18.49 4.56
CA LEU A 76 -12.99 17.43 4.19
C LEU A 76 -13.57 16.50 3.12
N ASP A 77 -14.84 16.12 3.24
CA ASP A 77 -15.53 15.30 2.24
C ASP A 77 -15.68 16.08 0.93
N TYR A 78 -16.19 17.31 0.98
CA TYR A 78 -16.34 18.17 -0.20
C TYR A 78 -15.02 18.37 -0.93
N TRP A 79 -13.95 18.73 -0.20
CA TRP A 79 -12.62 18.90 -0.76
C TRP A 79 -12.09 17.62 -1.39
N TYR A 80 -12.27 16.50 -0.72
CA TYR A 80 -11.81 15.23 -1.23
C TYR A 80 -12.52 14.85 -2.52
N GLN A 81 -13.84 14.87 -2.55
CA GLN A 81 -14.64 14.45 -3.71
C GLN A 81 -14.41 15.37 -4.94
N ASN A 82 -14.34 16.68 -4.71
CA ASN A 82 -14.36 17.66 -5.81
C ASN A 82 -12.95 18.08 -6.28
N TYR A 83 -11.99 18.22 -5.36
CA TYR A 83 -10.66 18.74 -5.70
C TYR A 83 -9.58 17.67 -5.75
N SER A 84 -9.64 16.69 -4.86
CA SER A 84 -8.53 15.76 -4.67
C SER A 84 -8.73 14.43 -5.42
N LYS A 85 -9.85 13.76 -5.22
CA LYS A 85 -10.15 12.43 -5.76
C LYS A 85 -10.02 12.32 -7.29
N PRO A 86 -10.52 13.28 -8.10
CA PRO A 86 -10.42 13.18 -9.56
C PRO A 86 -8.98 13.15 -10.10
N ARG A 87 -8.02 13.70 -9.32
CA ARG A 87 -6.61 13.80 -9.69
C ARG A 87 -5.76 12.66 -9.13
N LEU A 88 -6.32 11.86 -8.23
CA LEU A 88 -5.59 10.82 -7.52
C LEU A 88 -5.77 9.46 -8.17
N ARG A 89 -4.69 8.67 -8.17
CA ARG A 89 -4.74 7.25 -8.55
C ARG A 89 -5.51 6.45 -7.49
N PRO A 90 -6.18 5.33 -7.88
CA PRO A 90 -7.01 4.54 -6.95
C PRO A 90 -6.30 4.14 -5.65
N SER A 91 -5.02 3.74 -5.73
CA SER A 91 -4.24 3.39 -4.53
C SER A 91 -3.97 4.58 -3.59
N THR A 92 -3.90 5.80 -4.12
CA THR A 92 -3.74 7.02 -3.33
C THR A 92 -5.09 7.45 -2.75
N GLN A 93 -6.19 7.27 -3.51
CA GLN A 93 -7.54 7.50 -3.02
C GLN A 93 -7.81 6.68 -1.76
N LEU A 94 -7.52 5.38 -1.75
CA LEU A 94 -7.68 4.53 -0.57
C LEU A 94 -6.92 5.04 0.66
N ASN A 95 -5.70 5.57 0.46
CA ASN A 95 -4.94 6.15 1.56
C ASN A 95 -5.58 7.45 2.07
N TYR A 96 -6.02 8.34 1.17
CA TYR A 96 -6.68 9.60 1.54
C TYR A 96 -8.01 9.32 2.25
N GLU A 97 -8.81 8.40 1.71
CA GLU A 97 -10.06 7.94 2.33
C GLU A 97 -9.81 7.40 3.74
N SER A 98 -8.75 6.61 3.92
CA SER A 98 -8.37 6.12 5.24
C SER A 98 -8.02 7.26 6.20
N TRP A 99 -7.24 8.27 5.75
CA TRP A 99 -6.89 9.41 6.62
C TRP A 99 -8.09 10.29 6.93
N ILE A 100 -8.95 10.56 5.94
CA ILE A 100 -10.11 11.44 6.08
C ILE A 100 -11.19 10.78 6.91
N TYR A 101 -11.71 9.63 6.47
CA TYR A 101 -12.93 9.04 7.06
C TYR A 101 -12.66 8.22 8.32
N HIS A 102 -11.46 7.66 8.48
CA HIS A 102 -11.16 6.86 9.67
C HIS A 102 -10.36 7.60 10.74
N HIS A 103 -9.77 8.76 10.42
CA HIS A 103 -8.97 9.49 11.40
C HIS A 103 -9.37 10.95 11.56
N LEU A 104 -9.35 11.77 10.49
CA LEU A 104 -9.62 13.21 10.59
C LEU A 104 -11.07 13.49 10.97
N ILE A 105 -12.04 12.95 10.25
CA ILE A 105 -13.46 13.17 10.55
C ILE A 105 -13.82 12.70 11.97
N PRO A 106 -13.47 11.49 12.43
CA PRO A 106 -13.77 11.09 13.81
C PRO A 106 -13.00 11.86 14.87
N GLY A 107 -11.90 12.52 14.52
CA GLY A 107 -11.05 13.22 15.49
C GLY A 107 -11.31 14.70 15.64
N VAL A 108 -11.68 15.39 14.59
CA VAL A 108 -11.89 16.86 14.54
C VAL A 108 -13.08 17.26 13.67
N GLY A 109 -13.82 16.32 13.10
CA GLY A 109 -14.89 16.58 12.11
C GLY A 109 -16.08 17.38 12.64
N GLU A 110 -16.39 17.29 13.93
CA GLU A 110 -17.51 17.98 14.56
C GLU A 110 -17.20 19.45 14.90
N ILE A 111 -15.97 19.89 14.71
CA ILE A 111 -15.57 21.28 14.99
C ILE A 111 -16.01 22.15 13.80
N PRO A 112 -16.62 23.33 14.01
CA PRO A 112 -16.84 24.30 12.93
C PRO A 112 -15.51 24.71 12.29
N LEU A 113 -15.46 24.73 10.96
CA LEU A 113 -14.23 24.95 10.19
C LEU A 113 -13.52 26.26 10.55
N ASN A 114 -14.28 27.31 10.84
CA ASN A 114 -13.78 28.61 11.25
C ASN A 114 -13.31 28.68 12.71
N GLN A 115 -13.61 27.66 13.52
CA GLN A 115 -13.20 27.56 14.92
C GLN A 115 -12.07 26.57 15.13
N LEU A 116 -11.69 25.80 14.10
CA LEU A 116 -10.60 24.83 14.20
C LEU A 116 -9.27 25.53 14.49
N THR A 117 -8.65 25.18 15.60
CA THR A 117 -7.40 25.78 16.07
C THR A 117 -6.20 24.86 15.87
N GLN A 118 -5.01 25.44 15.85
CA GLN A 118 -3.76 24.68 15.84
C GLN A 118 -3.61 23.79 17.08
N ALA A 119 -4.11 24.23 18.25
CA ALA A 119 -4.04 23.47 19.49
C ALA A 119 -4.85 22.17 19.41
N GLU A 120 -6.05 22.22 18.84
CA GLU A 120 -6.90 21.04 18.63
C GLU A 120 -6.28 20.05 17.66
N LEU A 121 -5.72 20.54 16.54
CA LEU A 121 -4.98 19.69 15.59
C LEU A 121 -3.73 19.08 16.23
N GLN A 122 -2.98 19.87 17.02
CA GLN A 122 -1.80 19.37 17.74
C GLN A 122 -2.17 18.24 18.71
N GLN A 123 -3.27 18.42 19.46
CA GLN A 123 -3.79 17.39 20.36
C GLN A 123 -4.27 16.16 19.61
N PHE A 124 -4.94 16.35 18.48
CA PHE A 124 -5.39 15.25 17.62
C PHE A 124 -4.20 14.42 17.11
N PHE A 125 -3.13 15.05 16.56
CA PHE A 125 -1.96 14.33 16.07
C PHE A 125 -1.18 13.63 17.19
N ARG A 126 -1.18 14.20 18.41
CA ARG A 126 -0.61 13.53 19.58
C ARG A 126 -1.40 12.28 19.94
N ARG A 127 -2.73 12.39 20.08
CA ARG A 127 -3.59 11.20 20.31
C ARG A 127 -3.44 10.15 19.22
N MET A 128 -3.35 10.58 17.97
CA MET A 128 -3.14 9.66 16.84
C MET A 128 -1.81 8.90 16.98
N LYS A 129 -0.75 9.57 17.45
CA LYS A 129 0.55 8.93 17.72
C LYS A 129 0.45 7.90 18.85
N GLU A 130 -0.29 8.19 19.90
CA GLU A 130 -0.39 7.37 21.12
C GLU A 130 -1.36 6.19 20.95
N SER A 131 -2.54 6.43 20.35
CA SER A 131 -3.65 5.47 20.31
C SER A 131 -4.46 5.46 19.01
N GLY A 132 -3.96 6.06 17.93
CA GLY A 132 -4.72 6.22 16.69
C GLY A 132 -4.86 4.97 15.81
N ARG A 133 -4.27 3.85 16.18
CA ARG A 133 -4.32 2.61 15.38
C ARG A 133 -5.67 1.92 15.54
N LYS A 134 -6.34 1.65 14.42
CA LYS A 134 -7.66 0.99 14.39
C LYS A 134 -7.60 -0.50 14.02
N ALA A 135 -6.51 -0.97 13.41
CA ALA A 135 -6.36 -2.35 12.97
C ALA A 135 -5.01 -2.93 13.41
N ASN A 136 -4.98 -4.23 13.73
CA ASN A 136 -3.78 -4.94 14.21
C ASN A 136 -3.15 -4.30 15.46
N VAL A 137 -3.97 -3.83 16.39
CA VAL A 137 -3.52 -3.18 17.63
C VAL A 137 -2.71 -4.14 18.48
N GLU A 138 -3.19 -5.37 18.65
CA GLU A 138 -2.51 -6.44 19.42
C GLU A 138 -1.08 -6.69 18.93
N ARG A 139 -0.89 -6.71 17.61
CA ARG A 139 0.42 -7.03 17.00
C ARG A 139 1.38 -5.84 16.95
N ARG A 140 0.88 -4.61 16.87
CA ARG A 140 1.67 -3.41 16.56
C ARG A 140 1.57 -2.31 17.59
N GLY A 141 0.80 -2.52 18.66
CA GLY A 141 0.47 -1.51 19.64
C GLY A 141 -0.58 -0.50 19.16
N PRO A 142 -1.14 0.31 20.07
CA PRO A 142 -2.25 1.22 19.79
C PRO A 142 -1.82 2.47 18.99
N GLY A 143 -0.54 2.84 19.04
CA GLY A 143 -0.04 4.07 18.42
C GLY A 143 0.22 3.95 16.92
N MET A 144 0.08 5.06 16.20
CA MET A 144 0.43 5.15 14.79
C MET A 144 1.92 5.40 14.58
N ALA A 145 2.46 4.89 13.47
CA ALA A 145 3.84 5.18 13.06
C ALA A 145 4.01 6.67 12.72
N ASP A 146 5.19 7.24 13.01
CA ASP A 146 5.51 8.66 12.76
C ASP A 146 5.18 9.10 11.34
N ARG A 147 5.58 8.26 10.36
CA ARG A 147 5.29 8.51 8.94
C ARG A 147 3.78 8.56 8.65
N SER A 148 2.97 7.74 9.34
CA SER A 148 1.51 7.71 9.17
C SER A 148 0.87 8.99 9.71
N VAL A 149 1.30 9.46 10.89
CA VAL A 149 0.85 10.73 11.46
C VAL A 149 1.20 11.90 10.52
N ARG A 150 2.43 11.93 9.99
CA ARG A 150 2.85 12.94 9.01
C ARG A 150 2.06 12.89 7.70
N SER A 151 1.71 11.70 7.22
CA SER A 151 0.89 11.56 6.01
C SER A 151 -0.53 12.06 6.23
N CYS A 152 -1.12 11.77 7.39
CA CYS A 152 -2.42 12.29 7.77
C CYS A 152 -2.40 13.83 7.90
N HIS A 153 -1.35 14.38 8.55
CA HIS A 153 -1.15 15.82 8.64
C HIS A 153 -1.04 16.47 7.26
N ALA A 154 -0.27 15.89 6.32
CA ALA A 154 -0.13 16.43 4.97
C ALA A 154 -1.46 16.51 4.21
N VAL A 155 -2.33 15.49 4.36
CA VAL A 155 -3.68 15.50 3.78
C VAL A 155 -4.55 16.58 4.44
N CYS A 156 -4.50 16.70 5.77
CA CYS A 156 -5.20 17.75 6.51
C CYS A 156 -4.74 19.14 6.08
N GLN A 157 -3.41 19.34 5.98
CA GLN A 157 -2.84 20.62 5.58
C GLN A 157 -3.29 21.02 4.16
N MET A 158 -3.24 20.10 3.19
CA MET A 158 -3.70 20.37 1.82
C MET A 158 -5.19 20.74 1.76
N ALA A 159 -6.03 20.07 2.54
CA ALA A 159 -7.45 20.39 2.61
C ALA A 159 -7.70 21.79 3.20
N LEU A 160 -6.97 22.14 4.27
CA LEU A 160 -7.10 23.43 4.92
C LEU A 160 -6.42 24.56 4.14
N ASP A 161 -5.32 24.30 3.39
CA ASP A 161 -4.75 25.27 2.45
C ASP A 161 -5.79 25.64 1.37
N LYS A 162 -6.55 24.64 0.89
CA LYS A 162 -7.63 24.90 -0.07
C LYS A 162 -8.79 25.68 0.58
N ALA A 163 -9.10 25.44 1.84
CA ALA A 163 -10.10 26.23 2.57
C ALA A 163 -9.69 27.72 2.71
N VAL A 164 -8.39 27.96 2.88
CA VAL A 164 -7.85 29.34 2.86
C VAL A 164 -7.96 29.97 1.48
N GLU A 165 -7.63 29.22 0.42
CA GLU A 165 -7.75 29.67 -0.97
C GLU A 165 -9.21 30.02 -1.33
N GLU A 166 -10.17 29.20 -0.90
CA GLU A 166 -11.61 29.41 -1.06
C GLU A 166 -12.17 30.48 -0.08
N LYS A 167 -11.29 31.06 0.76
CA LYS A 167 -11.65 32.09 1.77
C LYS A 167 -12.67 31.61 2.83
N LEU A 168 -12.73 30.32 3.08
CA LEU A 168 -13.55 29.73 4.13
C LEU A 168 -12.94 29.91 5.52
N ILE A 169 -11.62 30.02 5.59
CA ILE A 169 -10.85 30.34 6.80
C ILE A 169 -9.74 31.33 6.47
N HIS A 170 -9.27 32.08 7.44
CA HIS A 170 -8.25 33.13 7.23
C HIS A 170 -6.82 32.60 7.17
N TYR A 171 -6.54 31.51 7.88
CA TYR A 171 -5.23 30.87 7.95
C TYR A 171 -5.42 29.35 8.12
N ASN A 172 -4.39 28.61 7.75
CA ASN A 172 -4.40 27.16 7.90
C ASN A 172 -3.90 26.77 9.31
N PRO A 173 -4.76 26.25 10.20
CA PRO A 173 -4.35 25.87 11.56
C PRO A 173 -3.44 24.61 11.60
N ALA A 174 -3.28 23.86 10.51
CA ALA A 174 -2.34 22.74 10.45
C ALA A 174 -0.89 23.22 10.32
N VAL A 175 -0.68 24.46 9.85
CA VAL A 175 0.67 25.03 9.74
C VAL A 175 1.24 25.28 11.14
N GLY A 176 2.49 24.81 11.37
CA GLY A 176 3.17 24.97 12.66
C GLY A 176 2.90 23.86 13.68
N CYS A 177 2.05 22.87 13.37
CA CYS A 177 1.92 21.67 14.19
C CYS A 177 3.26 20.93 14.32
N LYS A 178 3.66 20.60 15.54
CA LYS A 178 4.87 19.82 15.81
C LYS A 178 4.59 18.34 15.58
N LEU A 179 5.23 17.79 14.56
CA LEU A 179 5.07 16.38 14.18
C LEU A 179 6.22 15.52 14.73
N PRO A 180 5.97 14.22 14.95
CA PRO A 180 7.03 13.30 15.37
C PRO A 180 8.23 13.35 14.40
N PRO A 181 9.48 13.27 14.89
CA PRO A 181 10.67 13.29 14.05
C PRO A 181 10.70 12.06 13.14
N MET A 182 11.13 12.24 11.88
CA MET A 182 11.40 11.13 10.99
C MET A 182 12.76 10.52 11.34
N LYS A 183 12.75 9.42 12.08
CA LYS A 183 13.97 8.63 12.24
C LYS A 183 14.24 7.88 10.92
N GLY A 184 15.42 8.09 10.35
CA GLY A 184 15.92 7.30 9.24
C GLY A 184 15.92 5.82 9.65
N LYS A 185 15.33 4.96 8.84
CA LYS A 185 15.41 3.52 9.09
C LYS A 185 16.61 3.00 8.33
N GLU A 186 17.52 2.37 9.02
CA GLU A 186 18.66 1.70 8.42
C GLU A 186 18.21 0.72 7.33
N MET A 187 18.83 0.77 6.17
CA MET A 187 18.57 -0.14 5.07
C MET A 187 19.21 -1.49 5.38
N LYS A 188 18.41 -2.54 5.31
CA LYS A 188 18.87 -3.91 5.47
C LYS A 188 19.12 -4.49 4.08
N ILE A 189 20.38 -4.73 3.76
CA ILE A 189 20.82 -5.41 2.54
C ILE A 189 21.30 -6.82 2.87
N LEU A 190 21.17 -7.77 1.95
CA LEU A 190 21.73 -9.11 2.09
C LEU A 190 23.23 -9.07 1.79
N THR A 191 24.03 -9.86 2.52
CA THR A 191 25.43 -10.09 2.18
C THR A 191 25.54 -11.06 1.01
N GLN A 192 26.72 -11.21 0.43
CA GLN A 192 26.92 -12.12 -0.70
C GLN A 192 26.64 -13.58 -0.32
N GLU A 193 27.05 -14.01 0.87
CA GLU A 193 26.76 -15.35 1.39
C GLU A 193 25.26 -15.55 1.65
N GLU A 194 24.58 -14.54 2.19
CA GLU A 194 23.13 -14.59 2.39
C GLU A 194 22.39 -14.68 1.05
N ILE A 195 22.86 -13.98 0.01
CA ILE A 195 22.26 -14.07 -1.34
C ILE A 195 22.39 -15.48 -1.90
N GLN A 196 23.56 -16.11 -1.74
CA GLN A 196 23.77 -17.48 -2.20
C GLN A 196 22.82 -18.46 -1.51
N ARG A 197 22.76 -18.47 -0.18
CA ARG A 197 21.83 -19.33 0.57
C ARG A 197 20.37 -19.05 0.21
N PHE A 198 20.02 -17.77 0.09
CA PHE A 198 18.68 -17.33 -0.32
C PHE A 198 18.28 -17.87 -1.69
N LEU A 199 19.18 -17.80 -2.69
CA LEU A 199 18.91 -18.29 -4.06
C LEU A 199 18.83 -19.81 -4.11
N ILE A 200 19.67 -20.53 -3.37
CA ILE A 200 19.59 -21.99 -3.25
C ILE A 200 18.24 -22.40 -2.67
N GLN A 201 17.80 -21.76 -1.59
CA GLN A 201 16.49 -22.02 -0.99
C GLN A 201 15.34 -21.61 -1.92
N ALA A 202 15.46 -20.49 -2.62
CA ALA A 202 14.47 -20.03 -3.59
C ALA A 202 14.30 -21.03 -4.74
N LYS A 203 15.38 -21.70 -5.18
CA LYS A 203 15.34 -22.77 -6.18
C LYS A 203 14.56 -23.98 -5.69
N ALA A 204 14.81 -24.43 -4.45
CA ALA A 204 14.06 -25.53 -3.84
C ALA A 204 12.56 -25.24 -3.70
N GLU A 205 12.16 -23.96 -3.65
CA GLU A 205 10.77 -23.51 -3.54
C GLU A 205 10.12 -23.13 -4.88
N GLY A 206 10.86 -23.24 -6.00
CA GLY A 206 10.38 -22.87 -7.34
C GLY A 206 10.10 -21.38 -7.50
N MET A 207 10.99 -20.55 -6.93
CA MET A 207 10.92 -19.08 -6.98
C MET A 207 12.28 -18.47 -7.41
N TYR A 208 13.19 -19.31 -7.91
CA TYR A 208 14.56 -18.93 -8.23
C TYR A 208 14.62 -17.83 -9.29
N GLU A 209 13.97 -18.04 -10.42
CA GLU A 209 14.01 -17.15 -11.58
C GLU A 209 13.46 -15.77 -11.23
N LEU A 210 12.39 -15.73 -10.44
CA LEU A 210 11.78 -14.47 -9.99
C LEU A 210 12.74 -13.67 -9.10
N PHE A 211 13.35 -14.33 -8.11
CA PHE A 211 14.21 -13.61 -7.17
C PHE A 211 15.59 -13.32 -7.76
N LEU A 212 16.11 -14.18 -8.64
CA LEU A 212 17.35 -13.89 -9.35
C LEU A 212 17.18 -12.68 -10.28
N LEU A 213 16.07 -12.63 -11.05
CA LEU A 213 15.78 -11.47 -11.91
C LEU A 213 15.64 -10.18 -11.09
N GLU A 214 15.02 -10.24 -9.90
CA GLU A 214 14.96 -9.08 -8.99
C GLU A 214 16.35 -8.64 -8.52
N LEU A 215 17.20 -9.58 -8.09
CA LEU A 215 18.56 -9.31 -7.63
C LEU A 215 19.53 -8.89 -8.75
N THR A 216 19.20 -9.19 -10.01
CA THR A 216 19.99 -8.79 -11.18
C THR A 216 19.57 -7.42 -11.73
N THR A 217 18.34 -6.99 -11.50
CA THR A 217 17.76 -5.80 -12.13
C THR A 217 17.31 -4.73 -11.16
N GLY A 218 17.06 -5.08 -9.92
CA GLY A 218 16.53 -4.18 -8.90
C GLY A 218 15.19 -3.54 -9.26
N MET A 219 14.34 -4.19 -10.03
CA MET A 219 13.02 -3.69 -10.43
C MET A 219 12.10 -3.48 -9.22
N ARG A 220 11.09 -2.63 -9.35
CA ARG A 220 10.03 -2.59 -8.35
C ARG A 220 9.19 -3.86 -8.44
N ARG A 221 8.79 -4.43 -7.29
CA ARG A 221 7.97 -5.65 -7.26
C ARG A 221 6.80 -5.63 -8.25
N GLY A 222 6.09 -4.50 -8.36
CA GLY A 222 4.96 -4.38 -9.28
C GLY A 222 5.37 -4.41 -10.76
N GLU A 223 6.55 -3.91 -11.09
CA GLU A 223 7.14 -3.97 -12.44
C GLU A 223 7.52 -5.42 -12.77
N LEU A 224 8.28 -6.07 -11.89
CA LEU A 224 8.69 -7.48 -12.05
C LEU A 224 7.51 -8.43 -12.29
N LEU A 225 6.45 -8.29 -11.48
CA LEU A 225 5.29 -9.18 -11.56
C LEU A 225 4.34 -8.85 -12.73
N ALA A 226 4.54 -7.73 -13.41
CA ALA A 226 3.78 -7.35 -14.61
C ALA A 226 4.45 -7.76 -15.92
N LEU A 227 5.68 -8.33 -15.88
CA LEU A 227 6.44 -8.70 -17.06
C LEU A 227 5.73 -9.78 -17.88
N ARG A 228 5.79 -9.59 -19.19
CA ARG A 228 5.35 -10.55 -20.20
C ARG A 228 6.54 -11.05 -21.00
N TRP A 229 6.40 -12.17 -21.65
CA TRP A 229 7.46 -12.71 -22.52
C TRP A 229 7.77 -11.78 -23.69
N ASP A 230 6.78 -11.04 -24.21
CA ASP A 230 6.95 -10.04 -25.28
C ASP A 230 7.69 -8.77 -24.83
N ASP A 231 7.94 -8.61 -23.54
CA ASP A 231 8.74 -7.51 -23.02
C ASP A 231 10.25 -7.79 -23.11
N LEU A 232 10.64 -9.07 -23.34
CA LEU A 232 12.04 -9.51 -23.48
C LEU A 232 12.36 -9.88 -24.93
N ASP A 233 13.31 -9.18 -25.51
CA ASP A 233 13.96 -9.58 -26.73
C ASP A 233 15.10 -10.55 -26.40
N PHE A 234 14.90 -11.85 -26.66
CA PHE A 234 15.84 -12.92 -26.35
C PHE A 234 17.14 -12.82 -27.15
N ALA A 235 17.13 -12.20 -28.35
CA ALA A 235 18.32 -12.06 -29.18
C ALA A 235 19.27 -10.98 -28.65
N THR A 236 18.72 -9.88 -28.14
CA THR A 236 19.51 -8.74 -27.67
C THR A 236 19.58 -8.61 -26.15
N GLY A 237 18.84 -9.41 -25.41
CA GLY A 237 18.70 -9.33 -23.96
C GLY A 237 17.96 -8.06 -23.47
N LYS A 238 17.36 -7.30 -24.37
CA LYS A 238 16.64 -6.06 -24.01
C LYS A 238 15.30 -6.39 -23.34
N LEU A 239 15.14 -5.94 -22.10
CA LEU A 239 13.91 -6.07 -21.32
C LEU A 239 13.25 -4.70 -21.17
N ARG A 240 12.02 -4.57 -21.69
CA ARG A 240 11.19 -3.38 -21.60
C ARG A 240 10.36 -3.39 -20.31
N ILE A 241 10.41 -2.31 -19.55
CA ILE A 241 9.69 -2.12 -18.29
C ILE A 241 8.76 -0.92 -18.46
N ASP A 242 7.52 -1.17 -18.78
CA ASP A 242 6.48 -0.16 -19.06
C ASP A 242 5.16 -0.45 -18.35
N LYS A 243 5.10 -1.47 -17.50
CA LYS A 243 3.91 -1.90 -16.78
C LYS A 243 4.20 -2.14 -15.30
N GLN A 244 3.17 -2.09 -14.49
CA GLN A 244 3.21 -2.47 -13.08
C GLN A 244 1.90 -3.10 -12.64
N VAL A 245 1.97 -4.07 -11.74
CA VAL A 245 0.80 -4.66 -11.09
C VAL A 245 0.65 -4.16 -9.66
N TYR A 246 -0.59 -3.88 -9.26
CA TYR A 246 -0.93 -3.53 -7.88
C TYR A 246 -2.35 -3.98 -7.54
N PRO A 247 -2.62 -4.31 -6.27
CA PRO A 247 -3.96 -4.70 -5.82
C PRO A 247 -4.84 -3.46 -5.56
N VAL A 248 -6.08 -3.51 -6.05
CA VAL A 248 -7.15 -2.54 -5.73
C VAL A 248 -8.44 -3.30 -5.51
N GLY A 249 -9.06 -3.11 -4.36
CA GLY A 249 -10.35 -3.77 -4.05
C GLY A 249 -10.32 -5.29 -4.15
N GLY A 250 -9.20 -5.92 -3.83
CA GLY A 250 -9.00 -7.37 -3.92
C GLY A 250 -8.72 -7.90 -5.33
N LYS A 251 -8.68 -7.05 -6.36
CA LYS A 251 -8.31 -7.40 -7.73
C LYS A 251 -6.91 -6.91 -8.06
N LEU A 252 -6.18 -7.65 -8.91
CA LEU A 252 -4.91 -7.22 -9.45
C LEU A 252 -5.15 -6.39 -10.71
N ILE A 253 -4.57 -5.20 -10.75
CA ILE A 253 -4.65 -4.28 -11.90
C ILE A 253 -3.26 -4.10 -12.47
N ILE A 254 -3.12 -4.29 -13.77
CA ILE A 254 -1.91 -3.94 -14.52
C ILE A 254 -2.14 -2.57 -15.15
N SER A 255 -1.22 -1.65 -14.96
CA SER A 255 -1.26 -0.31 -15.52
C SER A 255 0.14 0.20 -15.85
N GLU A 256 0.20 1.28 -16.59
CA GLU A 256 1.45 2.01 -16.80
C GLU A 256 2.04 2.54 -15.49
N PRO A 257 3.36 2.68 -15.40
CA PRO A 257 4.04 3.26 -14.25
C PRO A 257 3.63 4.70 -13.97
N LYS A 258 3.96 5.17 -12.75
CA LYS A 258 3.58 6.52 -12.29
C LYS A 258 4.32 7.66 -12.98
N THR A 259 5.52 7.41 -13.48
CA THR A 259 6.41 8.43 -14.04
C THR A 259 6.99 7.98 -15.37
N LYS A 260 7.27 8.91 -16.28
CA LYS A 260 7.95 8.62 -17.54
C LYS A 260 9.32 7.95 -17.33
N ALA A 261 10.05 8.32 -16.28
CA ALA A 261 11.34 7.70 -15.93
C ALA A 261 11.24 6.24 -15.49
N ALA A 262 10.04 5.74 -15.17
CA ALA A 262 9.82 4.33 -14.87
C ALA A 262 9.70 3.48 -16.15
N ASN A 263 9.32 4.10 -17.29
CA ASN A 263 9.36 3.43 -18.59
C ASN A 263 10.82 3.43 -19.07
N ARG A 264 11.42 2.26 -19.06
CA ARG A 264 12.83 2.08 -19.39
C ARG A 264 13.08 0.72 -20.02
N THR A 265 14.17 0.61 -20.76
CA THR A 265 14.71 -0.66 -21.25
C THR A 265 16.03 -0.92 -20.56
N ILE A 266 16.20 -2.11 -20.04
CA ILE A 266 17.46 -2.61 -19.48
C ILE A 266 17.98 -3.75 -20.32
N ILE A 267 19.28 -4.04 -20.23
CA ILE A 267 19.89 -5.18 -20.90
C ILE A 267 20.19 -6.21 -19.81
N LEU A 268 19.67 -7.43 -20.00
CA LEU A 268 19.95 -8.55 -19.12
C LEU A 268 21.29 -9.21 -19.48
N PRO A 269 22.03 -9.70 -18.48
CA PRO A 269 23.20 -10.55 -18.73
C PRO A 269 22.83 -11.79 -19.54
N PRO A 270 23.71 -12.31 -20.44
CA PRO A 270 23.44 -13.48 -21.25
C PRO A 270 22.97 -14.69 -20.45
N ALA A 271 23.63 -15.01 -19.34
CA ALA A 271 23.25 -16.10 -18.45
C ALA A 271 21.83 -15.97 -17.90
N MET A 272 21.35 -14.73 -17.63
CA MET A 272 19.97 -14.50 -17.21
C MET A 272 18.98 -14.75 -18.35
N VAL A 273 19.34 -14.38 -19.57
CA VAL A 273 18.52 -14.64 -20.77
C VAL A 273 18.38 -16.14 -21.00
N GLU A 274 19.48 -16.89 -20.96
CA GLU A 274 19.49 -18.35 -21.09
C GLU A 274 18.60 -19.03 -20.03
N LEU A 275 18.73 -18.62 -18.78
CA LEU A 275 17.88 -19.09 -17.70
C LEU A 275 16.39 -18.84 -17.98
N LEU A 276 16.05 -17.64 -18.47
CA LEU A 276 14.66 -17.30 -18.79
C LEU A 276 14.13 -18.07 -20.01
N VAL A 277 14.96 -18.37 -20.98
CA VAL A 277 14.61 -19.26 -22.11
C VAL A 277 14.23 -20.65 -21.60
N GLU A 278 15.04 -21.23 -20.72
CA GLU A 278 14.73 -22.52 -20.11
C GLU A 278 13.48 -22.48 -19.23
N TYR A 279 13.36 -21.48 -18.40
CA TYR A 279 12.20 -21.28 -17.55
C TYR A 279 10.88 -21.15 -18.36
N LYS A 280 10.94 -20.45 -19.50
CA LYS A 280 9.80 -20.26 -20.40
C LYS A 280 9.20 -21.59 -20.89
N LYS A 281 10.00 -22.62 -21.11
CA LYS A 281 9.50 -23.93 -21.54
C LYS A 281 8.49 -24.56 -20.60
N GLY A 282 8.57 -24.24 -19.30
CA GLY A 282 7.66 -24.71 -18.26
C GLY A 282 6.50 -23.78 -17.94
N VAL A 283 6.40 -22.60 -18.60
CA VAL A 283 5.40 -21.57 -18.29
C VAL A 283 4.40 -21.42 -19.45
N PHE A 284 3.19 -21.91 -19.25
CA PHE A 284 2.09 -21.80 -20.22
C PHE A 284 1.24 -20.55 -19.96
N SER A 285 1.83 -19.39 -20.16
CA SER A 285 1.19 -18.08 -19.96
C SER A 285 1.99 -17.01 -20.71
N ASP A 286 1.33 -15.93 -21.13
CA ASP A 286 2.00 -14.72 -21.66
C ASP A 286 2.79 -13.97 -20.59
N LEU A 287 2.45 -14.17 -19.31
CA LEU A 287 3.14 -13.58 -18.17
C LEU A 287 4.41 -14.37 -17.85
N MET A 288 5.50 -13.69 -17.51
CA MET A 288 6.72 -14.36 -17.04
C MET A 288 6.48 -15.07 -15.69
N PHE A 289 5.73 -14.42 -14.80
CA PHE A 289 5.45 -14.94 -13.45
C PHE A 289 3.94 -15.04 -13.20
N PRO A 290 3.26 -16.02 -13.79
CA PRO A 290 1.83 -16.19 -13.64
C PRO A 290 1.45 -16.74 -12.25
N SER A 291 0.20 -16.56 -11.88
CA SER A 291 -0.38 -17.23 -10.71
C SER A 291 -0.49 -18.74 -10.98
N ARG A 292 -0.11 -19.56 -10.01
CA ARG A 292 -0.22 -21.04 -10.13
C ARG A 292 -1.67 -21.54 -10.25
N THR A 293 -2.63 -20.75 -9.79
CA THR A 293 -4.05 -21.12 -9.81
C THR A 293 -4.85 -20.44 -10.92
N LYS A 294 -4.32 -19.33 -11.47
CA LYS A 294 -4.93 -18.51 -12.52
C LYS A 294 -3.85 -18.04 -13.48
N PRO A 295 -3.45 -18.87 -14.45
CA PRO A 295 -2.31 -18.55 -15.34
C PRO A 295 -2.47 -17.26 -16.16
N GLU A 296 -3.70 -16.80 -16.34
CA GLU A 296 -4.03 -15.52 -16.98
C GLU A 296 -3.77 -14.28 -16.11
N GLN A 297 -3.52 -14.49 -14.82
CA GLN A 297 -3.26 -13.41 -13.86
C GLN A 297 -1.81 -13.47 -13.36
N PRO A 298 -1.20 -12.32 -13.06
CA PRO A 298 0.12 -12.31 -12.44
C PRO A 298 0.06 -12.94 -11.04
N ILE A 299 1.20 -13.45 -10.59
CA ILE A 299 1.34 -13.94 -9.22
C ILE A 299 1.01 -12.80 -8.21
N ASP A 300 0.27 -13.14 -7.16
CA ASP A 300 -0.16 -12.15 -6.17
C ASP A 300 1.04 -11.52 -5.42
N PRO A 301 1.16 -10.19 -5.40
CA PRO A 301 2.26 -9.51 -4.72
C PRO A 301 2.33 -9.78 -3.20
N GLY A 302 1.20 -10.09 -2.58
CA GLY A 302 1.12 -10.49 -1.17
C GLY A 302 1.67 -11.89 -0.94
N TYR A 303 1.38 -12.81 -1.88
CA TYR A 303 1.94 -14.16 -1.87
C TYR A 303 3.46 -14.13 -1.99
N VAL A 304 4.00 -13.40 -2.99
CA VAL A 304 5.47 -13.26 -3.17
C VAL A 304 6.13 -12.70 -1.92
N ARG A 305 5.51 -11.70 -1.27
CA ARG A 305 6.01 -11.15 -0.01
C ARG A 305 6.04 -12.18 1.13
N LYS A 306 5.01 -13.03 1.22
CA LYS A 306 4.95 -14.11 2.24
C LYS A 306 6.02 -15.16 1.96
N ARG A 307 6.16 -15.58 0.69
CA ARG A 307 7.18 -16.56 0.26
C ARG A 307 8.59 -16.06 0.52
N LEU A 308 8.88 -14.79 0.21
CA LEU A 308 10.17 -14.17 0.54
C LEU A 308 10.53 -14.37 2.02
N GLN A 309 9.57 -14.12 2.96
CA GLN A 309 9.88 -14.27 4.38
C GLN A 309 10.17 -15.72 4.79
N VAL A 310 9.44 -16.67 4.20
CA VAL A 310 9.66 -18.11 4.45
C VAL A 310 11.01 -18.57 3.89
N ILE A 311 11.38 -18.12 2.69
CA ILE A 311 12.66 -18.45 2.07
C ILE A 311 13.81 -17.86 2.88
N LEU A 312 13.73 -16.61 3.31
CA LEU A 312 14.76 -15.98 4.15
C LEU A 312 14.95 -16.70 5.48
N GLU A 313 13.86 -17.11 6.12
CA GLU A 313 13.89 -17.85 7.38
C GLU A 313 14.57 -19.22 7.20
N ARG A 314 14.21 -19.97 6.15
CA ARG A 314 14.80 -21.30 5.84
C ARG A 314 16.25 -21.22 5.37
N ALA A 315 16.61 -20.14 4.71
CA ALA A 315 17.98 -19.84 4.28
C ALA A 315 18.86 -19.28 5.39
N GLU A 316 18.31 -19.15 6.62
CA GLU A 316 18.99 -18.54 7.77
C GLU A 316 19.54 -17.13 7.46
N CYS A 317 18.78 -16.37 6.66
CA CYS A 317 19.12 -15.02 6.29
C CYS A 317 18.38 -14.01 7.17
N LYS A 318 18.95 -12.84 7.33
CA LYS A 318 18.27 -11.74 8.03
C LYS A 318 16.97 -11.36 7.31
N ARG A 319 15.98 -10.96 8.09
CA ARG A 319 14.68 -10.58 7.57
C ARG A 319 14.74 -9.24 6.85
N VAL A 320 14.54 -9.25 5.53
CA VAL A 320 14.46 -8.08 4.65
C VAL A 320 13.09 -7.98 3.99
N ARG A 321 12.72 -6.78 3.55
CA ARG A 321 11.49 -6.57 2.75
C ARG A 321 11.81 -6.83 1.28
N PHE A 322 10.79 -7.06 0.45
CA PHE A 322 10.99 -7.20 -0.99
C PHE A 322 11.75 -5.99 -1.61
N HIS A 323 11.40 -4.79 -1.19
CA HIS A 323 12.09 -3.58 -1.69
C HIS A 323 13.56 -3.48 -1.24
N ASP A 324 13.92 -4.18 -0.17
CA ASP A 324 15.30 -4.22 0.30
C ASP A 324 16.20 -5.10 -0.60
N LEU A 325 15.62 -6.02 -1.42
CA LEU A 325 16.34 -6.75 -2.49
C LEU A 325 16.82 -5.79 -3.58
N ARG A 326 16.00 -4.82 -3.94
CA ARG A 326 16.40 -3.74 -4.85
C ARG A 326 17.52 -2.86 -4.24
N HIS A 327 17.48 -2.62 -2.93
CA HIS A 327 18.59 -1.94 -2.23
C HIS A 327 19.86 -2.79 -2.24
N THR A 328 19.71 -4.11 -2.07
CA THR A 328 20.83 -5.05 -2.19
C THR A 328 21.45 -4.99 -3.58
N PHE A 329 20.66 -5.10 -4.65
CA PHE A 329 21.14 -4.92 -6.03
C PHE A 329 21.88 -3.61 -6.21
N ALA A 330 21.28 -2.49 -5.77
CA ALA A 330 21.88 -1.17 -5.98
C ALA A 330 23.20 -0.99 -5.23
N THR A 331 23.30 -1.49 -3.99
CA THR A 331 24.53 -1.43 -3.21
C THR A 331 25.64 -2.28 -3.85
N LEU A 332 25.31 -3.53 -4.20
CA LEU A 332 26.28 -4.42 -4.86
C LEU A 332 26.74 -3.89 -6.22
N SER A 333 25.84 -3.28 -6.99
CA SER A 333 26.21 -2.66 -8.28
C SER A 333 27.20 -1.52 -8.08
N LEU A 334 27.00 -0.66 -7.07
CA LEU A 334 27.92 0.41 -6.74
C LEU A 334 29.27 -0.13 -6.21
N GLU A 335 29.23 -1.16 -5.35
CA GLU A 335 30.44 -1.85 -4.84
C GLU A 335 31.25 -2.50 -5.96
N ASN A 336 30.59 -2.96 -7.02
CA ASN A 336 31.22 -3.51 -8.22
C ASN A 336 31.59 -2.44 -9.27
N GLY A 337 31.53 -1.15 -8.91
CA GLY A 337 32.04 -0.06 -9.76
C GLY A 337 31.03 0.52 -10.75
N MET A 338 29.75 0.13 -10.69
CA MET A 338 28.73 0.77 -11.53
C MET A 338 28.57 2.24 -11.14
N ASP A 339 28.55 3.14 -12.11
CA ASP A 339 28.35 4.54 -11.86
C ASP A 339 26.90 4.87 -11.45
N VAL A 340 26.72 5.91 -10.63
CA VAL A 340 25.43 6.30 -10.04
C VAL A 340 24.39 6.66 -11.10
N LYS A 341 24.80 7.22 -12.24
CA LYS A 341 23.90 7.65 -13.32
C LYS A 341 23.33 6.41 -14.05
N THR A 342 24.18 5.46 -14.38
CA THR A 342 23.81 4.17 -14.96
C THR A 342 22.89 3.41 -14.01
N LEU A 343 23.27 3.26 -12.73
CA LEU A 343 22.41 2.63 -11.74
C LEU A 343 21.06 3.33 -11.63
N SER A 344 21.02 4.67 -11.56
CA SER A 344 19.79 5.45 -11.49
C SER A 344 18.86 5.17 -12.68
N THR A 345 19.44 5.00 -13.87
CA THR A 345 18.70 4.67 -15.11
C THR A 345 18.13 3.25 -15.03
N ILE A 346 18.94 2.26 -14.64
CA ILE A 346 18.52 0.85 -14.53
C ILE A 346 17.37 0.71 -13.52
N ILE A 347 17.52 1.28 -12.33
CA ILE A 347 16.48 1.18 -11.30
C ILE A 347 15.29 2.14 -11.54
N GLY A 348 15.38 3.09 -12.47
CA GLY A 348 14.31 4.02 -12.80
C GLY A 348 14.01 5.01 -11.67
N HIS A 349 15.02 5.69 -11.15
CA HIS A 349 14.86 6.85 -10.28
C HIS A 349 14.65 8.12 -11.12
N VAL A 350 13.76 8.99 -10.67
CA VAL A 350 13.44 10.25 -11.35
C VAL A 350 14.67 11.19 -11.38
N SER A 351 15.57 11.05 -10.40
CA SER A 351 16.77 11.87 -10.25
C SER A 351 17.90 11.04 -9.65
N SER A 352 19.12 11.23 -10.18
CA SER A 352 20.35 10.65 -9.59
C SER A 352 20.58 11.13 -8.16
N ALA A 353 20.08 12.31 -7.78
CA ALA A 353 20.08 12.78 -6.40
C ALA A 353 19.30 11.83 -5.47
N THR A 354 18.23 11.19 -5.95
CA THR A 354 17.50 10.17 -5.18
C THR A 354 18.40 8.96 -4.92
N THR A 355 19.15 8.51 -5.92
CA THR A 355 20.12 7.40 -5.78
C THR A 355 21.24 7.81 -4.82
N LEU A 356 21.84 8.98 -5.02
CA LEU A 356 22.87 9.51 -4.10
C LEU A 356 22.36 9.58 -2.66
N ASN A 357 21.25 10.25 -2.41
CA ASN A 357 20.68 10.40 -1.06
C ASN A 357 20.30 9.07 -0.41
N THR A 358 19.96 8.05 -1.21
CA THR A 358 19.59 6.73 -0.71
C THR A 358 20.82 5.87 -0.40
N TYR A 359 21.88 5.99 -1.21
CA TYR A 359 23.08 5.15 -1.15
C TYR A 359 24.35 5.96 -0.80
N THR A 360 24.21 7.12 -0.14
CA THR A 360 25.33 7.97 0.34
C THR A 360 26.20 7.31 1.41
N HIS A 361 25.74 6.22 2.00
CA HIS A 361 26.59 5.42 2.87
C HIS A 361 27.55 4.60 2.00
N ILE A 362 28.59 5.29 1.49
CA ILE A 362 29.73 4.63 0.85
C ILE A 362 30.24 3.59 1.84
N THR A 363 30.17 2.32 1.48
CA THR A 363 30.67 1.24 2.32
C THR A 363 32.19 1.40 2.48
N ASP A 364 32.73 0.93 3.60
CA ASP A 364 34.21 0.96 3.80
C ASP A 364 34.91 0.17 2.69
N GLU A 365 34.23 -0.83 2.10
CA GLU A 365 34.74 -1.57 0.95
C GLU A 365 34.86 -0.70 -0.31
N MET A 366 33.90 0.16 -0.59
CA MET A 366 33.99 1.14 -1.69
C MET A 366 35.13 2.13 -1.48
N ARG A 367 35.36 2.58 -0.23
CA ARG A 367 36.46 3.45 0.10
C ARG A 367 37.81 2.75 -0.11
N ARG A 368 37.91 1.49 0.28
CA ARG A 368 39.14 0.67 0.07
C ARG A 368 39.36 0.43 -1.43
N LYS A 369 38.33 0.04 -2.20
CA LYS A 369 38.46 -0.13 -3.64
C LYS A 369 38.82 1.16 -4.35
N ALA A 370 38.24 2.29 -3.97
CA ALA A 370 38.64 3.60 -4.51
C ALA A 370 40.10 3.93 -4.20
N ALA A 371 40.58 3.70 -2.97
CA ALA A 371 41.96 3.89 -2.61
C ALA A 371 42.89 2.98 -3.42
N LEU A 372 42.55 1.69 -3.57
CA LEU A 372 43.32 0.74 -4.38
C LEU A 372 43.28 1.11 -5.88
N SER A 373 42.18 1.61 -6.40
CA SER A 373 42.05 2.06 -7.79
C SER A 373 42.92 3.31 -8.06
N ILE A 374 43.01 4.22 -7.08
CA ILE A 374 43.92 5.38 -7.16
C ILE A 374 45.36 4.89 -7.19
N ASP A 375 45.72 3.97 -6.30
CA ASP A 375 47.05 3.39 -6.22
C ASP A 375 47.44 2.63 -7.51
N GLN A 376 46.53 1.82 -8.04
CA GLN A 376 46.69 1.12 -9.31
C GLN A 376 46.68 2.05 -10.53
N GLY A 377 45.88 3.13 -10.52
CA GLY A 377 45.85 4.14 -11.58
C GLY A 377 47.11 4.98 -11.65
N ILE A 378 47.82 5.11 -10.53
CA ILE A 378 49.14 5.72 -10.49
C ILE A 378 50.23 4.70 -10.90
N ALA A 379 50.00 3.40 -10.70
CA ALA A 379 50.99 2.36 -10.87
C ALA A 379 50.92 1.59 -12.21
N LYS A 380 49.84 1.66 -13.02
CA LYS A 380 49.75 0.86 -14.26
C LYS A 380 48.78 1.40 -15.33
N ALA A 381 49.36 1.65 -16.51
CA ALA A 381 48.76 1.25 -17.78
C ALA A 381 49.10 -0.25 -18.00
N GLU A 382 48.11 -1.05 -18.37
CA GLU A 382 48.16 -2.47 -18.73
C GLU A 382 47.66 -3.50 -17.69
N VAL A 383 46.42 -3.95 -17.82
CA VAL A 383 46.02 -5.38 -17.73
C VAL A 383 44.59 -5.55 -18.36
N GLU A 384 44.46 -6.52 -19.25
CA GLU A 384 43.21 -6.94 -19.92
C GLU A 384 42.20 -7.58 -18.97
N PRO A 385 40.86 -7.53 -19.29
CA PRO A 385 39.84 -8.12 -18.44
C PRO A 385 39.74 -9.66 -18.65
N LYS A 386 39.71 -10.37 -17.52
CA LYS A 386 39.39 -11.80 -17.48
C LYS A 386 37.89 -12.04 -17.57
N PRO A 387 37.42 -13.11 -18.24
CA PRO A 387 36.00 -13.43 -18.35
C PRO A 387 35.39 -13.93 -17.04
N GLU A 388 34.15 -13.51 -16.80
CA GLU A 388 33.38 -13.79 -15.59
C GLU A 388 32.97 -15.27 -15.47
N GLN A 389 33.18 -15.78 -14.27
CA GLN A 389 32.77 -17.12 -13.86
C GLN A 389 31.35 -17.08 -13.29
N THR A 390 30.37 -17.48 -14.07
CA THR A 390 28.96 -17.56 -13.63
C THR A 390 28.61 -18.85 -12.87
N ASP A 391 29.46 -19.88 -12.92
CA ASP A 391 29.18 -21.18 -12.29
C ASP A 391 29.75 -21.38 -10.89
N GLU A 392 30.61 -20.49 -10.40
CA GLU A 392 31.19 -20.59 -9.04
C GLU A 392 30.29 -20.09 -7.91
N LEU A 393 29.20 -19.41 -8.22
CA LEU A 393 28.28 -18.81 -7.22
C LEU A 393 27.45 -19.83 -6.41
N LEU A 394 27.43 -21.11 -6.80
CA LEU A 394 26.62 -22.14 -6.13
C LEU A 394 27.41 -23.19 -5.34
N LYS A 395 28.73 -23.00 -5.17
CA LYS A 395 29.60 -23.94 -4.42
C LYS A 395 29.65 -23.62 -2.93
N GLN A 396 28.53 -23.61 -2.25
CA GLN A 396 28.51 -23.65 -0.79
C GLN A 396 27.75 -24.90 -0.32
N ASP A 397 28.25 -25.50 0.79
CA ASP A 397 27.67 -26.68 1.43
C ASP A 397 26.32 -26.45 2.12
N PHE A 398 25.56 -25.45 1.66
CA PHE A 398 24.21 -25.21 2.16
C PHE A 398 23.22 -26.19 1.53
N VAL A 399 22.67 -27.07 2.36
CA VAL A 399 21.59 -27.98 1.97
C VAL A 399 20.24 -27.27 2.18
N PRO A 400 19.46 -27.06 1.12
CA PRO A 400 18.16 -26.40 1.25
C PRO A 400 17.20 -27.25 2.06
N VAL A 401 16.43 -26.61 2.94
CA VAL A 401 15.34 -27.25 3.67
C VAL A 401 14.17 -27.47 2.70
N GLU A 402 13.88 -28.74 2.39
CA GLU A 402 12.74 -29.07 1.55
C GLU A 402 11.43 -28.59 2.19
N PRO A 403 10.58 -27.86 1.43
CA PRO A 403 9.26 -27.51 1.92
C PRO A 403 8.47 -28.79 2.17
N PRO A 404 7.78 -28.92 3.31
CA PRO A 404 6.97 -30.09 3.63
C PRO A 404 5.87 -30.22 2.57
N ARG A 405 6.08 -31.11 1.59
CA ARG A 405 5.09 -31.43 0.56
C ARG A 405 4.11 -32.43 1.17
N ARG A 406 2.88 -32.01 1.41
CA ARG A 406 1.81 -32.97 1.67
C ARG A 406 1.56 -33.81 0.43
N ARG A 407 1.33 -35.11 0.63
CA ARG A 407 0.99 -36.01 -0.47
C ARG A 407 -0.27 -35.50 -1.19
N PRO A 408 -0.32 -35.54 -2.53
CA PRO A 408 -1.51 -35.18 -3.28
C PRO A 408 -2.74 -35.93 -2.75
N GLY A 409 -3.86 -35.23 -2.54
CA GLY A 409 -5.08 -35.84 -2.05
C GLY A 409 -5.25 -35.91 -0.52
N THR A 410 -4.37 -35.27 0.26
CA THR A 410 -4.45 -35.23 1.74
C THR A 410 -5.02 -33.93 2.30
N GLY A 411 -5.49 -33.01 1.43
CA GLY A 411 -6.01 -31.70 1.85
C GLY A 411 -4.95 -30.79 2.43
N CYS A 412 -5.37 -29.67 2.99
CA CYS A 412 -4.49 -28.72 3.71
C CYS A 412 -5.09 -28.35 5.06
N VAL A 413 -4.23 -28.09 6.05
CA VAL A 413 -4.60 -27.58 7.35
C VAL A 413 -3.84 -26.27 7.57
N SER A 414 -4.55 -25.22 7.96
CA SER A 414 -3.99 -23.90 8.22
C SER A 414 -4.59 -23.29 9.48
N GLN A 415 -3.79 -22.56 10.22
CA GLN A 415 -4.26 -21.80 11.36
C GLN A 415 -4.85 -20.47 10.89
N LEU A 416 -6.12 -20.24 11.21
CA LEU A 416 -6.82 -18.98 10.89
C LEU A 416 -6.63 -17.94 11.98
N ARG A 417 -6.72 -18.37 13.25
CA ARG A 417 -6.55 -17.54 14.47
C ARG A 417 -5.91 -18.39 15.57
N GLU A 418 -5.51 -17.75 16.65
CA GLU A 418 -5.18 -18.44 17.91
C GLU A 418 -6.39 -19.31 18.31
N HIS A 419 -6.19 -20.60 18.47
CA HIS A 419 -7.23 -21.62 18.77
C HIS A 419 -8.29 -21.86 17.66
N LEU A 420 -8.01 -21.52 16.38
CA LEU A 420 -8.90 -21.88 15.27
C LEU A 420 -8.10 -22.39 14.07
N TRP A 421 -8.27 -23.66 13.75
CA TRP A 421 -7.67 -24.35 12.62
C TRP A 421 -8.71 -24.68 11.55
N GLU A 422 -8.35 -24.51 10.28
CA GLU A 422 -9.15 -24.88 9.13
C GLU A 422 -8.48 -26.02 8.38
N GLY A 423 -9.20 -27.11 8.18
CA GLY A 423 -8.85 -28.18 7.26
C GLY A 423 -9.66 -28.05 5.97
N ARG A 424 -9.02 -28.08 4.80
CA ARG A 424 -9.68 -27.93 3.49
C ARG A 424 -9.30 -29.08 2.57
N TYR A 425 -10.29 -29.64 1.89
CA TYR A 425 -10.11 -30.60 0.82
C TYR A 425 -10.88 -30.19 -0.42
N SER A 426 -10.22 -30.25 -1.60
CA SER A 426 -10.75 -29.73 -2.86
C SER A 426 -10.48 -30.71 -4.00
N PRO A 427 -11.20 -31.85 -4.05
CA PRO A 427 -11.07 -32.83 -5.13
C PRO A 427 -11.74 -32.34 -6.43
N VAL A 428 -11.34 -32.93 -7.55
CA VAL A 428 -12.05 -32.75 -8.82
C VAL A 428 -13.23 -33.72 -8.85
N TRP A 429 -14.41 -33.18 -9.08
CA TRP A 429 -15.67 -33.94 -9.18
C TRP A 429 -15.90 -34.44 -10.62
N PRO A 430 -16.89 -35.37 -10.83
CA PRO A 430 -17.20 -35.88 -12.18
C PRO A 430 -17.65 -34.80 -13.17
N ASP A 431 -18.07 -33.63 -12.70
CA ASP A 431 -18.38 -32.45 -13.51
C ASP A 431 -17.13 -31.69 -14.01
N GLY A 432 -15.93 -32.20 -13.74
CA GLY A 432 -14.66 -31.58 -14.10
C GLY A 432 -14.25 -30.37 -13.23
N LYS A 433 -15.08 -29.97 -12.26
CA LYS A 433 -14.82 -28.82 -11.39
C LYS A 433 -14.27 -29.25 -10.03
N LYS A 434 -13.49 -28.36 -9.40
CA LYS A 434 -13.02 -28.54 -8.01
C LYS A 434 -14.07 -28.04 -7.03
N HIS A 435 -14.59 -28.93 -6.20
CA HIS A 435 -15.47 -28.55 -5.10
C HIS A 435 -14.72 -28.66 -3.78
N SER A 436 -14.69 -27.54 -3.03
CA SER A 436 -13.98 -27.43 -1.75
C SER A 436 -14.94 -27.59 -0.58
N ARG A 437 -14.55 -28.39 0.42
CA ARG A 437 -15.22 -28.42 1.73
C ARG A 437 -14.18 -28.19 2.84
N ASN A 438 -14.61 -27.53 3.89
CA ASN A 438 -13.76 -27.15 5.02
C ASN A 438 -14.28 -27.75 6.31
N VAL A 439 -13.37 -28.07 7.23
CA VAL A 439 -13.65 -28.42 8.63
C VAL A 439 -12.88 -27.47 9.53
N TYR A 440 -13.40 -27.26 10.73
CA TYR A 440 -12.81 -26.36 11.72
C TYR A 440 -12.63 -27.08 13.05
N ALA A 441 -11.53 -26.74 13.75
CA ALA A 441 -11.23 -27.27 15.07
C ALA A 441 -10.43 -26.28 15.92
N LYS A 442 -10.38 -26.51 17.22
CA LYS A 442 -9.62 -25.68 18.16
C LYS A 442 -8.13 -26.01 18.16
N THR A 443 -7.76 -27.25 17.90
CA THR A 443 -6.38 -27.71 17.80
C THR A 443 -6.06 -28.21 16.39
N ARG A 444 -4.78 -28.31 16.08
CA ARG A 444 -4.30 -28.81 14.80
C ARG A 444 -4.62 -30.30 14.61
N GLU A 445 -4.39 -31.09 15.67
CA GLU A 445 -4.60 -32.52 15.68
C GLU A 445 -6.08 -32.87 15.45
N GLU A 446 -6.98 -32.23 16.18
CA GLU A 446 -8.44 -32.36 15.98
C GLU A 446 -8.87 -31.96 14.55
N CYS A 447 -8.25 -30.92 14.01
CA CYS A 447 -8.52 -30.48 12.64
C CYS A 447 -8.05 -31.49 11.60
N GLU A 448 -6.89 -32.12 11.81
CA GLU A 448 -6.36 -33.18 10.94
C GLU A 448 -7.23 -34.44 10.97
N GLU A 449 -7.77 -34.83 12.13
CA GLU A 449 -8.71 -35.96 12.24
C GLU A 449 -10.01 -35.68 11.50
N LYS A 450 -10.63 -34.53 11.75
CA LYS A 450 -11.85 -34.10 11.03
C LYS A 450 -11.63 -34.02 9.53
N LEU A 451 -10.45 -33.58 9.09
CA LEU A 451 -10.09 -33.52 7.69
C LEU A 451 -9.97 -34.91 7.05
N LYS A 452 -9.41 -35.89 7.77
CA LYS A 452 -9.35 -37.28 7.30
C LYS A 452 -10.75 -37.85 7.06
N VAL A 453 -11.67 -37.62 7.98
CA VAL A 453 -13.07 -38.05 7.84
C VAL A 453 -13.73 -37.37 6.62
N LEU A 454 -13.58 -36.04 6.49
CA LEU A 454 -14.11 -35.29 5.35
C LEU A 454 -13.56 -35.82 4.02
N ILE A 455 -12.28 -36.17 3.93
CA ILE A 455 -11.66 -36.72 2.72
C ILE A 455 -12.28 -38.06 2.35
N LEU A 456 -12.53 -38.93 3.32
CA LEU A 456 -13.16 -40.23 3.09
C LEU A 456 -14.61 -40.06 2.59
N GLU A 457 -15.40 -39.18 3.22
CA GLU A 457 -16.75 -38.87 2.80
C GLU A 457 -16.83 -38.33 1.39
N MET A 458 -15.98 -37.34 1.04
CA MET A 458 -15.97 -36.76 -0.31
C MET A 458 -15.47 -37.75 -1.36
N LYS A 459 -14.52 -38.65 -1.03
CA LYS A 459 -14.09 -39.71 -1.94
C LYS A 459 -15.23 -40.73 -2.18
N ALA A 460 -15.98 -41.10 -1.16
CA ALA A 460 -17.12 -41.98 -1.28
C ALA A 460 -18.25 -41.35 -2.14
N GLU A 461 -18.52 -40.05 -1.92
CA GLU A 461 -19.49 -39.31 -2.76
C GLU A 461 -19.06 -39.27 -4.24
N ILE A 462 -17.80 -38.99 -4.51
CA ILE A 462 -17.26 -38.97 -5.88
C ILE A 462 -17.31 -40.36 -6.52
N ALA A 463 -17.01 -41.41 -5.77
CA ALA A 463 -17.11 -42.79 -6.24
C ALA A 463 -18.55 -43.17 -6.58
N ALA A 464 -19.52 -42.82 -5.71
CA ALA A 464 -20.93 -43.03 -5.94
C ALA A 464 -21.44 -42.29 -7.20
N LEU A 465 -21.02 -41.06 -7.41
CA LEU A 465 -21.37 -40.28 -8.60
C LEU A 465 -20.75 -40.85 -9.88
N ARG A 466 -19.55 -41.45 -9.81
CA ARG A 466 -18.89 -42.09 -10.95
C ARG A 466 -19.51 -43.46 -11.31
N SER A 467 -20.06 -44.18 -10.32
CA SER A 467 -20.72 -45.46 -10.54
C SER A 467 -22.17 -45.36 -11.02
N GLY A 468 -22.69 -44.13 -11.22
CA GLY A 468 -24.04 -43.90 -11.65
C GLY A 468 -25.11 -44.20 -10.59
N ALA A 469 -24.72 -44.49 -9.34
CA ALA A 469 -25.62 -44.62 -8.21
C ALA A 469 -26.07 -43.21 -7.78
N SER A 470 -27.15 -42.72 -8.42
CA SER A 470 -27.87 -41.54 -7.94
C SER A 470 -28.38 -41.84 -6.53
N ARG A 471 -28.11 -40.95 -5.58
CA ARG A 471 -28.85 -40.92 -4.31
C ARG A 471 -30.27 -40.51 -4.65
N GLU A 472 -31.13 -41.45 -5.02
CA GLU A 472 -32.56 -41.24 -5.00
C GLU A 472 -32.99 -41.18 -3.53
N TYR A 473 -33.31 -39.99 -3.06
CA TYR A 473 -34.10 -39.83 -1.86
C TYR A 473 -35.52 -40.31 -2.17
N PRO A 474 -36.18 -41.08 -1.32
CA PRO A 474 -37.52 -41.64 -1.59
C PRO A 474 -38.55 -40.61 -2.06
N ASP A 475 -38.35 -39.33 -1.72
CA ASP A 475 -39.23 -38.21 -2.07
C ASP A 475 -38.55 -37.14 -2.96
N GLY A 476 -37.37 -37.40 -3.52
CA GLY A 476 -36.61 -36.45 -4.35
C GLY A 476 -36.07 -35.21 -3.62
N VAL A 477 -36.24 -35.10 -2.31
CA VAL A 477 -35.88 -33.91 -1.51
C VAL A 477 -34.83 -34.24 -0.45
N SER A 478 -33.73 -33.50 -0.42
CA SER A 478 -32.65 -33.74 0.54
C SER A 478 -33.09 -33.52 1.99
N PRO A 479 -32.59 -34.31 2.96
CA PRO A 479 -32.91 -34.15 4.38
C PRO A 479 -32.63 -32.73 4.90
N LYS A 480 -31.61 -32.09 4.42
CA LYS A 480 -31.25 -30.70 4.77
C LYS A 480 -32.29 -29.69 4.25
N LYS A 481 -32.85 -29.90 3.03
CA LYS A 481 -33.93 -29.06 2.48
C LYS A 481 -35.21 -29.25 3.32
N LYS A 482 -35.51 -30.50 3.73
CA LYS A 482 -36.66 -30.80 4.62
C LYS A 482 -36.51 -30.11 5.98
N ALA A 483 -35.35 -30.16 6.60
CA ALA A 483 -35.10 -29.51 7.89
C ALA A 483 -35.23 -27.98 7.81
N ILE A 484 -34.69 -27.35 6.77
CA ILE A 484 -34.83 -25.90 6.54
C ILE A 484 -36.30 -25.53 6.30
N ALA A 485 -37.05 -26.34 5.54
CA ALA A 485 -38.45 -26.10 5.28
C ALA A 485 -39.34 -26.28 6.54
N ALA A 486 -39.03 -27.26 7.41
CA ALA A 486 -39.68 -27.44 8.70
C ALA A 486 -39.45 -26.23 9.61
N TYR A 487 -38.20 -25.82 9.77
CA TYR A 487 -37.83 -24.67 10.59
C TYR A 487 -38.53 -23.37 10.13
N LEU A 488 -38.59 -23.11 8.82
CA LEU A 488 -39.26 -21.95 8.28
C LEU A 488 -40.80 -21.97 8.40
N ARG A 489 -41.41 -23.15 8.54
CA ARG A 489 -42.83 -23.27 8.87
C ARG A 489 -43.12 -22.90 10.32
N GLU A 490 -42.26 -23.35 11.23
CA GLU A 490 -42.38 -23.06 12.66
C GLU A 490 -42.03 -21.60 12.98
N HIS A 491 -41.15 -21.00 12.17
CA HIS A 491 -40.64 -19.63 12.39
C HIS A 491 -40.82 -18.76 11.13
N PRO A 492 -42.05 -18.40 10.72
CA PRO A 492 -42.32 -17.73 9.43
C PRO A 492 -41.72 -16.32 9.34
N GLY A 493 -41.42 -15.66 10.46
CA GLY A 493 -40.83 -14.32 10.51
C GLY A 493 -39.30 -14.28 10.36
N VAL A 494 -38.62 -15.42 10.37
CA VAL A 494 -37.16 -15.47 10.33
C VAL A 494 -36.62 -15.24 8.91
N SER A 495 -35.90 -14.14 8.71
CA SER A 495 -35.23 -13.79 7.44
C SER A 495 -33.70 -14.00 7.45
N SER A 496 -33.09 -14.17 8.63
CA SER A 496 -31.66 -14.33 8.77
C SER A 496 -31.16 -15.73 8.41
N LYS A 497 -30.63 -15.90 7.20
CA LYS A 497 -30.04 -17.15 6.71
C LYS A 497 -28.88 -17.66 7.61
N SER A 498 -28.20 -16.77 8.31
CA SER A 498 -27.11 -17.11 9.25
C SER A 498 -27.65 -17.70 10.57
N MET A 499 -28.79 -17.24 11.02
CA MET A 499 -29.45 -17.77 12.22
C MET A 499 -29.96 -19.18 11.97
N ILE A 500 -30.64 -19.39 10.83
CA ILE A 500 -31.12 -20.71 10.41
C ILE A 500 -29.96 -21.73 10.31
N ALA A 501 -28.83 -21.30 9.74
CA ALA A 501 -27.65 -22.13 9.60
C ALA A 501 -27.08 -22.57 10.97
N ARG A 502 -27.13 -21.68 11.96
CA ARG A 502 -26.65 -21.93 13.32
C ARG A 502 -27.58 -22.88 14.08
N GLU A 503 -28.86 -22.60 14.04
CA GLU A 503 -29.87 -23.40 14.76
C GLU A 503 -29.96 -24.85 14.23
N LEU A 504 -29.92 -25.01 12.92
CA LEU A 504 -29.98 -26.34 12.29
C LEU A 504 -28.62 -27.02 12.14
N GLN A 505 -27.53 -26.41 12.60
CA GLN A 505 -26.14 -26.88 12.44
C GLN A 505 -25.80 -27.25 10.98
N VAL A 506 -26.37 -26.55 10.02
CA VAL A 506 -26.12 -26.73 8.59
C VAL A 506 -25.24 -25.61 8.05
N ASP A 507 -24.51 -25.90 7.00
CA ASP A 507 -23.67 -24.90 6.34
C ASP A 507 -24.53 -23.76 5.76
N ARG A 508 -24.07 -22.53 5.98
CA ARG A 508 -24.74 -21.30 5.48
C ARG A 508 -24.96 -21.32 3.96
N SER A 509 -24.06 -21.92 3.19
CA SER A 509 -24.22 -22.08 1.74
C SER A 509 -25.37 -23.01 1.39
N THR A 510 -25.64 -24.02 2.21
CA THR A 510 -26.78 -24.92 2.07
C THR A 510 -28.09 -24.19 2.34
N VAL A 511 -28.14 -23.37 3.40
CA VAL A 511 -29.31 -22.53 3.68
C VAL A 511 -29.53 -21.52 2.54
N HIS A 512 -28.47 -20.89 2.06
CA HIS A 512 -28.54 -19.92 0.95
C HIS A 512 -29.11 -20.54 -0.33
N ARG A 513 -28.76 -21.81 -0.62
CA ARG A 513 -29.23 -22.54 -1.80
C ARG A 513 -30.74 -22.83 -1.77
N TYR A 514 -31.27 -23.22 -0.62
CA TYR A 514 -32.65 -23.69 -0.51
C TYR A 514 -33.64 -22.65 0.04
N TYR A 515 -33.17 -21.61 0.70
CA TYR A 515 -34.01 -20.61 1.38
C TYR A 515 -35.00 -19.92 0.44
N ASP A 516 -34.48 -19.40 -0.68
CA ASP A 516 -35.28 -18.61 -1.62
C ASP A 516 -36.31 -19.51 -2.36
N GLU A 517 -35.92 -20.75 -2.67
CA GLU A 517 -36.79 -21.77 -3.27
C GLU A 517 -37.93 -22.17 -2.34
N ILE A 518 -37.62 -22.46 -1.07
CA ILE A 518 -38.61 -22.83 -0.06
C ILE A 518 -39.57 -21.66 0.22
N ARG A 519 -39.06 -20.44 0.30
CA ARG A 519 -39.91 -19.24 0.48
C ARG A 519 -40.85 -19.04 -0.69
N ALA A 520 -40.38 -19.23 -1.92
CA ALA A 520 -41.23 -19.15 -3.11
C ALA A 520 -42.31 -20.27 -3.14
N GLU A 521 -41.98 -21.48 -2.65
CA GLU A 521 -42.95 -22.57 -2.50
C GLU A 521 -44.05 -22.24 -1.47
N PHE A 522 -43.69 -21.56 -0.36
CA PHE A 522 -44.67 -21.14 0.64
C PHE A 522 -45.61 -20.03 0.13
N GLN A 523 -45.10 -19.08 -0.65
CA GLN A 523 -45.90 -18.01 -1.25
C GLN A 523 -46.86 -18.49 -2.33
N ARG A 524 -46.60 -19.63 -2.98
CA ARG A 524 -47.52 -20.23 -3.98
C ARG A 524 -48.65 -21.08 -3.37
N ARG A 525 -48.55 -21.37 -2.06
CA ARG A 525 -49.54 -22.19 -1.33
C ARG A 525 -50.47 -21.35 -0.45
N VAL A 526 -50.28 -20.03 -0.41
CA VAL A 526 -51.17 -19.01 0.15
C VAL A 526 -51.90 -18.31 -1.01
#